data_be7efc11e8abf5e8162fbfae10108e8b
#
_entry.id   be7efc11e8abf5e8162fbfae10108e8b
#
_cell.length_a   1.000
_cell.length_b   1.000
_cell.length_c   1.000
_cell.angle_alpha   90.00
_cell.angle_beta   90.00
_cell.angle_gamma   90.00
#
_symmetry.space_group_name_H-M   'P 1'
#
loop_
_entity.id
_entity.type
_entity.pdbx_description
1 polymer ?
#
loop_
_entity_poly.entity_id
_entity_poly.type
_entity_poly.pdbx_seq_one_letter_code
_entity_poly.pdbx_strand_id
1 'polypeptide(L)'
;MSEVKTPWAAHMGDVPMHLEYFGGSMFQALEQVAQAYPGSVAFDFMGKSTTYKKMIQEIERCAKSLKVLGIRAGDKVTIAMPNCPQAIYMFYAVNLVGGIANMIHP
;
A
#
# COMPACT_ATOMS: atom_id res chain seq x y z
N MET A 1 1.56 34.90 -9.19
CA MET A 1 1.03 33.65 -8.61
C MET A 1 0.62 33.94 -7.18
N SER A 2 -0.62 33.67 -6.82
CA SER A 2 -1.11 33.89 -5.48
C SER A 2 -0.56 32.82 -4.52
N GLU A 3 -0.16 33.25 -3.32
CA GLU A 3 0.25 32.32 -2.29
C GLU A 3 -0.94 31.48 -1.81
N VAL A 4 -0.68 30.18 -1.61
CA VAL A 4 -1.68 29.30 -1.00
C VAL A 4 -1.77 29.63 0.48
N LYS A 5 -2.94 30.01 0.92
CA LYS A 5 -3.19 30.27 2.34
C LYS A 5 -3.34 28.97 3.09
N THR A 6 -2.69 28.89 4.26
CA THR A 6 -2.73 27.72 5.11
C THR A 6 -3.30 28.09 6.49
N PRO A 7 -4.63 28.31 6.59
CA PRO A 7 -5.24 28.76 7.85
C PRO A 7 -5.05 27.77 9.01
N TRP A 8 -4.81 26.50 8.70
CA TRP A 8 -4.57 25.45 9.69
C TRP A 8 -3.17 25.53 10.33
N ALA A 9 -2.24 26.29 9.75
CA ALA A 9 -0.85 26.33 10.22
C ALA A 9 -0.74 26.75 11.70
N ALA A 10 -1.59 27.67 12.14
CA ALA A 10 -1.61 28.13 13.52
C ALA A 10 -2.02 27.04 14.52
N HIS A 11 -2.64 25.96 14.06
CA HIS A 11 -3.14 24.86 14.88
C HIS A 11 -2.24 23.63 14.86
N MET A 12 -1.14 23.65 14.14
CA MET A 12 -0.27 22.48 13.98
C MET A 12 0.72 22.28 15.12
N GLY A 13 0.99 23.31 15.92
CA GLY A 13 1.96 23.23 17.03
C GLY A 13 3.34 22.82 16.52
N ASP A 14 3.88 21.74 17.10
CA ASP A 14 5.20 21.21 16.74
C ASP A 14 5.18 20.30 15.51
N VAL A 15 4.02 20.08 14.90
CA VAL A 15 3.91 19.25 13.70
C VAL A 15 4.47 20.03 12.52
N PRO A 16 5.44 19.46 11.77
CA PRO A 16 6.02 20.16 10.62
C PRO A 16 5.00 20.37 9.50
N MET A 17 5.06 21.55 8.86
CA MET A 17 4.18 21.88 7.72
C MET A 17 4.53 21.06 6.49
N HIS A 18 5.79 20.69 6.34
CA HIS A 18 6.29 19.91 5.20
C HIS A 18 7.00 18.69 5.75
N LEU A 19 6.57 17.51 5.26
CA LEU A 19 7.17 16.24 5.61
C LEU A 19 8.07 15.76 4.49
N GLU A 20 9.14 15.08 4.86
CA GLU A 20 9.94 14.35 3.89
C GLU A 20 9.25 13.01 3.62
N TYR A 21 9.00 12.70 2.35
CA TYR A 21 8.33 11.49 1.96
C TYR A 21 9.32 10.50 1.36
N PHE A 22 9.01 9.21 1.53
CA PHE A 22 9.76 8.15 0.89
C PHE A 22 9.68 8.29 -0.64
N GLY A 23 10.84 8.27 -1.31
CA GLY A 23 10.94 8.54 -2.76
C GLY A 23 10.65 7.36 -3.68
N GLY A 24 10.15 6.25 -3.15
CA GLY A 24 9.85 5.04 -3.92
C GLY A 24 8.35 4.76 -4.02
N SER A 25 8.02 3.56 -4.52
CA SER A 25 6.64 3.10 -4.56
C SER A 25 6.12 2.72 -3.17
N MET A 26 4.80 2.59 -3.05
CA MET A 26 4.18 2.13 -1.79
C MET A 26 4.66 0.73 -1.42
N PHE A 27 4.79 -0.16 -2.40
CA PHE A 27 5.33 -1.50 -2.14
C PHE A 27 6.76 -1.45 -1.62
N GLN A 28 7.61 -0.59 -2.19
CA GLN A 28 8.99 -0.45 -1.72
C GLN A 28 9.06 0.03 -0.27
N ALA A 29 8.19 0.96 0.12
CA ALA A 29 8.11 1.41 1.50
C ALA A 29 7.72 0.27 2.44
N LEU A 30 6.73 -0.53 2.05
CA LEU A 30 6.30 -1.71 2.81
C LEU A 30 7.42 -2.75 2.90
N GLU A 31 8.13 -2.96 1.80
CA GLU A 31 9.25 -3.91 1.74
C GLU A 31 10.36 -3.54 2.72
N GLN A 32 10.68 -2.25 2.83
CA GLN A 32 11.68 -1.77 3.81
C GLN A 32 11.26 -2.11 5.24
N VAL A 33 10.00 -1.90 5.58
CA VAL A 33 9.48 -2.23 6.92
C VAL A 33 9.55 -3.74 7.16
N ALA A 34 9.19 -4.53 6.15
CA ALA A 34 9.21 -5.98 6.25
C ALA A 34 10.63 -6.54 6.40
N GLN A 35 11.62 -5.90 5.79
CA GLN A 35 13.03 -6.28 5.96
C GLN A 35 13.55 -5.95 7.35
N ALA A 36 13.12 -4.81 7.91
CA ALA A 36 13.53 -4.39 9.25
C ALA A 36 12.82 -5.17 10.35
N TYR A 37 11.54 -5.49 10.16
CA TYR A 37 10.68 -6.10 11.18
C TYR A 37 9.87 -7.27 10.63
N PRO A 38 10.51 -8.33 10.10
CA PRO A 38 9.78 -9.42 9.43
C PRO A 38 8.81 -10.17 10.34
N GLY A 39 9.14 -10.29 11.60
CA GLY A 39 8.32 -11.02 12.58
C GLY A 39 7.25 -10.18 13.27
N SER A 40 7.23 -8.86 13.04
CA SER A 40 6.21 -7.99 13.63
C SER A 40 4.87 -8.18 12.94
N VAL A 41 3.79 -7.99 13.70
CA VAL A 41 2.42 -8.09 13.17
C VAL A 41 2.13 -6.88 12.27
N ALA A 42 1.78 -7.16 11.02
CA ALA A 42 1.38 -6.13 10.07
C ALA A 42 -0.08 -5.74 10.26
N PHE A 43 -0.95 -6.73 10.47
CA PHE A 43 -2.38 -6.49 10.74
C PHE A 43 -3.01 -7.71 11.40
N ASP A 44 -4.17 -7.47 12.02
CA ASP A 44 -5.07 -8.50 12.53
C ASP A 44 -6.37 -8.45 11.76
N PHE A 45 -6.90 -9.63 11.44
CA PHE A 45 -8.21 -9.74 10.81
C PHE A 45 -8.97 -10.91 11.45
N MET A 46 -10.11 -10.60 12.04
CA MET A 46 -11.01 -11.58 12.68
C MET A 46 -10.26 -12.50 13.65
N GLY A 47 -9.35 -11.92 14.45
CA GLY A 47 -8.59 -12.64 15.46
C GLY A 47 -7.34 -13.34 14.96
N LYS A 48 -7.05 -13.25 13.66
CA LYS A 48 -5.84 -13.84 13.07
C LYS A 48 -4.83 -12.75 12.73
N SER A 49 -3.63 -12.86 13.29
CA SER A 49 -2.53 -11.94 13.02
C SER A 49 -1.70 -12.39 11.82
N THR A 50 -1.26 -11.43 11.02
CA THR A 50 -0.37 -11.68 9.89
C THR A 50 0.90 -10.84 10.07
N THR A 51 2.06 -11.49 9.96
CA THR A 51 3.34 -10.81 10.04
C THR A 51 3.69 -10.10 8.74
N TYR A 52 4.61 -9.13 8.80
CA TYR A 52 5.10 -8.46 7.60
C TYR A 52 5.72 -9.44 6.61
N LYS A 53 6.48 -10.42 7.10
CA LYS A 53 7.06 -11.45 6.23
C LYS A 53 6.00 -12.22 5.45
N LYS A 54 4.94 -12.66 6.14
CA LYS A 54 3.84 -13.38 5.51
C LYS A 54 3.09 -12.50 4.53
N MET A 55 2.86 -11.25 4.90
CA MET A 55 2.20 -10.26 4.04
C MET A 55 2.95 -10.09 2.72
N ILE A 56 4.26 -9.90 2.77
CA ILE A 56 5.09 -9.76 1.56
C ILE A 56 5.01 -11.01 0.69
N GLN A 57 5.07 -12.21 1.29
CA GLN A 57 4.96 -13.47 0.54
C GLN A 57 3.62 -13.56 -0.22
N GLU A 58 2.53 -13.20 0.43
CA GLU A 58 1.21 -13.22 -0.21
C GLU A 58 1.08 -12.17 -1.31
N ILE A 59 1.64 -10.98 -1.11
CA ILE A 59 1.68 -9.94 -2.14
C ILE A 59 2.45 -10.43 -3.37
N GLU A 60 3.60 -11.03 -3.17
CA GLU A 60 4.42 -11.55 -4.27
C GLU A 60 3.71 -12.67 -5.05
N ARG A 61 2.99 -13.55 -4.34
CA ARG A 61 2.16 -14.60 -4.99
C ARG A 61 1.07 -13.97 -5.86
N CYS A 62 0.37 -12.98 -5.33
CA CYS A 62 -0.65 -12.25 -6.08
C CYS A 62 -0.06 -11.56 -7.31
N ALA A 63 1.11 -10.93 -7.16
CA ALA A 63 1.79 -10.26 -8.26
C ALA A 63 2.16 -11.23 -9.39
N LYS A 64 2.67 -12.41 -9.03
CA LYS A 64 2.96 -13.46 -10.02
C LYS A 64 1.70 -13.90 -10.75
N SER A 65 0.61 -14.08 -10.03
CA SER A 65 -0.68 -14.45 -10.64
C SER A 65 -1.17 -13.38 -11.60
N LEU A 66 -1.04 -12.10 -11.25
CA LEU A 66 -1.41 -10.99 -12.13
C LEU A 66 -0.58 -10.99 -13.41
N LYS A 67 0.71 -11.26 -13.32
CA LYS A 67 1.58 -11.35 -14.50
C LYS A 67 1.17 -12.51 -15.42
N VAL A 68 0.83 -13.66 -14.85
CA VAL A 68 0.34 -14.81 -15.61
C VAL A 68 -0.95 -14.48 -16.35
N LEU A 69 -1.82 -13.67 -15.73
CA LEU A 69 -3.05 -13.18 -16.36
C LEU A 69 -2.82 -12.13 -17.44
N GLY A 70 -1.59 -11.65 -17.60
CA GLY A 70 -1.24 -10.67 -18.62
C GLY A 70 -1.30 -9.21 -18.18
N ILE A 71 -1.40 -8.95 -16.89
CA ILE A 71 -1.39 -7.57 -16.36
C ILE A 71 0.02 -6.99 -16.50
N ARG A 72 0.09 -5.77 -17.06
CA ARG A 72 1.34 -5.06 -17.33
C ARG A 72 1.34 -3.70 -16.65
N ALA A 73 2.52 -3.07 -16.61
CA ALA A 73 2.66 -1.70 -16.12
C ALA A 73 1.70 -0.76 -16.87
N GLY A 74 1.01 0.08 -16.11
CA GLY A 74 0.01 1.01 -16.65
C GLY A 74 -1.39 0.45 -16.78
N ASP A 75 -1.58 -0.86 -16.66
CA ASP A 75 -2.91 -1.46 -16.72
C ASP A 75 -3.73 -1.08 -15.49
N LYS A 76 -5.02 -0.89 -15.68
CA LYS A 76 -5.96 -0.60 -14.60
C LYS A 76 -6.58 -1.91 -14.12
N VAL A 77 -6.51 -2.14 -12.81
CA VAL A 77 -7.08 -3.32 -12.17
C VAL A 77 -8.13 -2.89 -11.16
N THR A 78 -9.37 -3.26 -11.39
CA THR A 78 -10.45 -2.97 -10.44
C THR A 78 -10.48 -4.04 -9.36
N ILE A 79 -10.46 -3.60 -8.10
CA ILE A 79 -10.52 -4.48 -6.92
C ILE A 79 -11.82 -4.18 -6.20
N ALA A 80 -12.80 -5.07 -6.37
CA ALA A 80 -14.12 -4.96 -5.75
C ALA A 80 -14.23 -5.96 -4.62
N MET A 81 -13.63 -5.63 -3.49
CA MET A 81 -13.56 -6.50 -2.32
C MET A 81 -13.95 -5.74 -1.06
N PRO A 82 -14.53 -6.43 -0.06
CA PRO A 82 -14.69 -5.84 1.27
C PRO A 82 -13.32 -5.64 1.93
N ASN A 83 -13.32 -5.01 3.10
CA ASN A 83 -12.08 -4.84 3.87
C ASN A 83 -11.62 -6.21 4.41
N CYS A 84 -10.66 -6.80 3.72
CA CYS A 84 -10.12 -8.12 4.04
C CYS A 84 -8.64 -8.18 3.66
N PRO A 85 -7.89 -9.18 4.15
CA PRO A 85 -6.47 -9.30 3.81
C PRO A 85 -6.22 -9.40 2.31
N GLN A 86 -7.07 -10.09 1.57
CA GLN A 86 -6.93 -10.26 0.14
C GLN A 86 -6.99 -8.93 -0.62
N ALA A 87 -7.81 -7.99 -0.15
CA ALA A 87 -7.88 -6.65 -0.74
C ALA A 87 -6.55 -5.91 -0.57
N ILE A 88 -5.92 -6.05 0.59
CA ILE A 88 -4.61 -5.48 0.87
C ILE A 88 -3.55 -6.10 -0.04
N TYR A 89 -3.52 -7.42 -0.15
CA TYR A 89 -2.55 -8.13 -0.97
C TYR A 89 -2.68 -7.74 -2.45
N MET A 90 -3.91 -7.66 -2.95
CA MET A 90 -4.14 -7.28 -4.34
C MET A 90 -3.76 -5.83 -4.61
N PHE A 91 -4.04 -4.92 -3.69
CA PHE A 91 -3.64 -3.52 -3.81
C PHE A 91 -2.14 -3.39 -4.01
N TYR A 92 -1.35 -4.01 -3.12
CA TYR A 92 0.10 -3.95 -3.21
C TYR A 92 0.65 -4.77 -4.38
N ALA A 93 -0.01 -5.87 -4.75
CA ALA A 93 0.39 -6.67 -5.91
C ALA A 93 0.24 -5.88 -7.22
N VAL A 94 -0.86 -5.15 -7.38
CA VAL A 94 -1.07 -4.25 -8.52
C VAL A 94 0.02 -3.18 -8.56
N ASN A 95 0.33 -2.60 -7.40
CA ASN A 95 1.41 -1.63 -7.28
C ASN A 95 2.76 -2.22 -7.70
N LEU A 96 3.05 -3.45 -7.25
CA LEU A 96 4.31 -4.13 -7.54
C LEU A 96 4.51 -4.39 -9.04
N VAL A 97 3.45 -4.75 -9.76
CA VAL A 97 3.53 -4.97 -11.21
C VAL A 97 3.47 -3.67 -12.03
N GLY A 98 3.33 -2.52 -11.36
CA GLY A 98 3.28 -1.22 -12.03
C GLY A 98 1.90 -0.85 -12.56
N GLY A 99 0.86 -1.55 -12.14
CA GLY A 99 -0.51 -1.26 -12.53
C GLY A 99 -1.14 -0.14 -11.72
N ILE A 100 -2.37 0.17 -12.06
CA ILE A 100 -3.18 1.20 -11.39
C ILE A 100 -4.33 0.49 -10.68
N ALA A 101 -4.36 0.56 -9.35
CA ALA A 101 -5.43 -0.04 -8.57
C ALA A 101 -6.66 0.88 -8.54
N ASN A 102 -7.79 0.34 -8.97
CA ASN A 102 -9.08 1.02 -8.89
C ASN A 102 -9.90 0.32 -7.81
N MET A 103 -9.87 0.90 -6.60
CA MET A 103 -10.54 0.31 -5.44
C MET A 103 -12.00 0.74 -5.40
N ILE A 104 -12.91 -0.22 -5.39
CA ILE A 104 -14.34 0.05 -5.25
C ILE A 104 -14.92 -0.80 -4.12
N HIS A 105 -15.91 -0.24 -3.44
CA HIS A 105 -16.66 -0.97 -2.43
C HIS A 105 -17.72 -1.85 -3.13
N PRO A 106 -17.81 -3.13 -2.79
CA PRO A 106 -18.79 -4.02 -3.41
C PRO A 106 -20.22 -3.68 -3.03
#